data_7cc66d6b161fdaec79d533b40a1b7e2d
#
_entry.id   7cc66d6b161fdaec79d533b40a1b7e2d
#
_cell.length_a   1.000
_cell.length_b   1.000
_cell.length_c   1.000
_cell.angle_alpha   90.00
_cell.angle_beta   90.00
_cell.angle_gamma   90.00
#
_symmetry.space_group_name_H-M   'P 1'
#
loop_
_entity.id
_entity.type
_entity.pdbx_description
1 polymer ?
#
loop_
_entity_poly.entity_id
_entity_poly.type
_entity_poly.pdbx_seq_one_letter_code
_entity_poly.pdbx_strand_id
1 'polypeptide(L)'
;MADKNFLTDIIDADLAEGKVQQIHTRFPPEPNGYLHIGSAKAIYINWSIANQYGGKFNLRLDDTNPAREGEEYVNSIIEDLHWLGADPNGGIFYGSDYFDKCYEYAEKLITEGKAYVDLSLIHI
;
A
#
# COMPACT_ATOMS: atom_id res chain seq x y z
N MET A 1 5.56 -27.09 4.47
CA MET A 1 6.03 -26.25 5.61
C MET A 1 6.27 -24.87 5.05
N ALA A 2 5.65 -23.86 5.62
CA ALA A 2 5.99 -22.49 5.26
C ALA A 2 7.42 -22.22 5.75
N ASP A 3 8.28 -21.73 4.85
CA ASP A 3 9.66 -21.43 5.19
C ASP A 3 9.71 -20.31 6.21
N LYS A 4 10.24 -20.59 7.40
CA LYS A 4 10.45 -19.57 8.43
C LYS A 4 11.55 -18.63 7.99
N ASN A 5 11.28 -17.34 8.15
CA ASN A 5 12.22 -16.26 7.91
C ASN A 5 11.96 -15.13 8.91
N PHE A 6 12.81 -14.11 8.91
CA PHE A 6 12.72 -13.03 9.88
C PHE A 6 11.36 -12.28 9.85
N LEU A 7 10.67 -12.22 8.71
CA LEU A 7 9.34 -11.61 8.62
C LEU A 7 8.30 -12.47 9.35
N THR A 8 8.31 -13.79 9.09
CA THR A 8 7.38 -14.71 9.76
C THR A 8 7.65 -14.79 11.26
N ASP A 9 8.91 -14.70 11.69
CA ASP A 9 9.25 -14.71 13.11
C ASP A 9 8.69 -13.49 13.85
N ILE A 10 8.76 -12.30 13.23
CA ILE A 10 8.16 -11.07 13.79
C ILE A 10 6.65 -11.18 13.82
N ILE A 11 6.03 -11.63 12.73
CA ILE A 11 4.57 -11.79 12.62
C ILE A 11 4.05 -12.79 13.66
N ASP A 12 4.71 -13.93 13.80
CA ASP A 12 4.34 -14.96 14.77
C ASP A 12 4.40 -14.42 16.20
N ALA A 13 5.43 -13.63 16.53
CA ALA A 13 5.56 -12.98 17.83
C ALA A 13 4.43 -11.96 18.09
N ASP A 14 4.14 -11.09 17.12
CA ASP A 14 3.09 -10.07 17.25
C ASP A 14 1.69 -10.67 17.37
N LEU A 15 1.43 -11.78 16.66
CA LEU A 15 0.18 -12.54 16.80
C LEU A 15 0.09 -13.22 18.17
N ALA A 16 1.17 -13.85 18.64
CA ALA A 16 1.21 -14.54 19.94
C ALA A 16 1.04 -13.57 21.12
N GLU A 17 1.59 -12.36 21.01
CA GLU A 17 1.44 -11.29 22.01
C GLU A 17 0.09 -10.55 21.92
N GLY A 18 -0.72 -10.84 20.92
CA GLY A 18 -2.01 -10.18 20.71
C GLY A 18 -1.91 -8.72 20.25
N LYS A 19 -0.75 -8.29 19.75
CA LYS A 19 -0.56 -6.93 19.21
C LYS A 19 -1.39 -6.70 17.96
N VAL A 20 -1.58 -7.76 17.16
CA VAL A 20 -2.40 -7.77 15.96
C VAL A 20 -3.31 -8.98 15.95
N GLN A 21 -4.49 -8.84 15.35
CA GLN A 21 -5.47 -9.93 15.24
C GLN A 21 -5.53 -10.54 13.85
N GLN A 22 -5.16 -9.76 12.83
CA GLN A 22 -5.19 -10.17 11.44
C GLN A 22 -4.01 -9.55 10.69
N ILE A 23 -3.42 -10.32 9.81
CA ILE A 23 -2.37 -9.83 8.91
C ILE A 23 -3.02 -9.12 7.72
N HIS A 24 -2.49 -7.95 7.41
CA HIS A 24 -2.96 -7.12 6.32
C HIS A 24 -1.74 -6.54 5.59
N THR A 25 -1.56 -6.94 4.36
CA THR A 25 -0.45 -6.47 3.51
C THR A 25 -0.97 -5.64 2.35
N ARG A 26 -0.07 -4.91 1.69
CA ARG A 26 -0.42 -4.10 0.53
C ARG A 26 0.70 -4.03 -0.48
N PHE A 27 0.34 -3.83 -1.73
CA PHE A 27 1.24 -3.39 -2.79
C PHE A 27 0.80 -1.99 -3.25
N PRO A 28 1.64 -0.94 -3.06
CA PRO A 28 1.26 0.44 -3.34
C PRO A 28 2.00 1.02 -4.57
N PRO A 29 1.68 0.60 -5.81
CA PRO A 29 2.32 1.15 -6.98
C PRO A 29 1.79 2.55 -7.31
N GLU A 30 2.66 3.39 -7.86
CA GLU A 30 2.28 4.61 -8.57
C GLU A 30 1.92 4.23 -10.02
N PRO A 31 0.70 4.57 -10.53
CA PRO A 31 0.26 4.16 -11.86
C PRO A 31 0.82 5.06 -12.97
N ASN A 32 2.14 5.20 -13.04
CA ASN A 32 2.88 6.04 -13.96
C ASN A 32 3.72 5.26 -14.97
N GLY A 33 3.60 3.94 -15.00
CA GLY A 33 4.33 3.04 -15.88
C GLY A 33 3.97 1.58 -15.65
N TYR A 34 4.55 0.72 -16.49
CA TYR A 34 4.39 -0.73 -16.38
C TYR A 34 5.23 -1.30 -15.23
N LEU A 35 4.76 -2.41 -14.66
CA LEU A 35 5.48 -3.14 -13.62
C LEU A 35 6.74 -3.82 -14.20
N HIS A 36 7.68 -4.12 -13.34
CA HIS A 36 8.91 -4.84 -13.67
C HIS A 36 9.16 -5.98 -12.68
N ILE A 37 10.23 -6.75 -12.89
CA ILE A 37 10.52 -7.93 -12.07
C ILE A 37 10.69 -7.61 -10.57
N GLY A 38 11.17 -6.41 -10.23
CA GLY A 38 11.24 -5.96 -8.84
C GLY A 38 9.87 -5.78 -8.22
N SER A 39 8.90 -5.29 -8.99
CA SER A 39 7.49 -5.20 -8.58
C SER A 39 6.89 -6.59 -8.34
N ALA A 40 7.16 -7.55 -9.22
CA ALA A 40 6.71 -8.94 -9.06
C ALA A 40 7.21 -9.56 -7.75
N LYS A 41 8.47 -9.30 -7.38
CA LYS A 41 9.03 -9.72 -6.09
C LYS A 41 8.27 -9.11 -4.91
N ALA A 42 8.01 -7.81 -4.94
CA ALA A 42 7.29 -7.11 -3.87
C ALA A 42 5.84 -7.61 -3.74
N ILE A 43 5.15 -7.82 -4.86
CA ILE A 43 3.81 -8.40 -4.91
C ILE A 43 3.82 -9.78 -4.26
N TYR A 44 4.74 -10.64 -4.68
CA TYR A 44 4.81 -12.03 -4.19
C TYR A 44 5.05 -12.10 -2.69
N ILE A 45 5.96 -11.29 -2.14
CA ILE A 45 6.23 -11.24 -0.69
C ILE A 45 4.96 -10.84 0.07
N ASN A 46 4.30 -9.76 -0.34
CA ASN A 46 3.12 -9.27 0.34
C ASN A 46 1.93 -10.24 0.23
N TRP A 47 1.68 -10.75 -0.96
CA TRP A 47 0.61 -11.71 -1.22
C TRP A 47 0.82 -13.04 -0.48
N SER A 48 2.05 -13.60 -0.53
CA SER A 48 2.35 -14.88 0.11
C SER A 48 2.21 -14.81 1.63
N ILE A 49 2.64 -13.72 2.26
CA ILE A 49 2.46 -13.49 3.70
C ILE A 49 0.97 -13.42 4.03
N ALA A 50 0.19 -12.60 3.33
CA ALA A 50 -1.24 -12.50 3.56
C ALA A 50 -1.91 -13.88 3.41
N ASN A 51 -1.59 -14.61 2.36
CA ASN A 51 -2.16 -15.92 2.09
C ASN A 51 -1.77 -16.96 3.15
N GLN A 52 -0.50 -16.96 3.59
CA GLN A 52 0.01 -17.87 4.62
C GLN A 52 -0.73 -17.73 5.95
N TYR A 53 -1.07 -16.50 6.33
CA TYR A 53 -1.74 -16.19 7.61
C TYR A 53 -3.26 -16.02 7.49
N GLY A 54 -3.85 -16.36 6.34
CA GLY A 54 -5.29 -16.16 6.12
C GLY A 54 -5.72 -14.70 6.22
N GLY A 55 -4.80 -13.80 5.94
CA GLY A 55 -4.98 -12.35 6.02
C GLY A 55 -5.51 -11.74 4.73
N LYS A 56 -5.36 -10.42 4.63
CA LYS A 56 -5.78 -9.65 3.45
C LYS A 56 -4.59 -9.02 2.74
N PHE A 57 -4.66 -9.01 1.42
CA PHE A 57 -3.75 -8.32 0.53
C PHE A 57 -4.50 -7.26 -0.26
N ASN A 58 -4.06 -5.99 -0.16
CA ASN A 58 -4.65 -4.85 -0.86
C ASN A 58 -3.75 -4.38 -2.01
N LEU A 59 -4.38 -3.95 -3.09
CA LEU A 59 -3.76 -3.06 -4.06
C LEU A 59 -4.15 -1.61 -3.70
N ARG A 60 -3.15 -0.75 -3.45
CA ARG A 60 -3.36 0.68 -3.27
C ARG A 60 -2.63 1.44 -4.37
N LEU A 61 -3.37 2.01 -5.28
CA LEU A 61 -2.81 2.85 -6.33
C LEU A 61 -2.49 4.22 -5.74
N ASP A 62 -1.21 4.59 -5.75
CA ASP A 62 -0.74 5.89 -5.26
C ASP A 62 -0.84 6.92 -6.40
N ASP A 63 -2.07 7.20 -6.81
CA ASP A 63 -2.46 8.09 -7.89
C ASP A 63 -2.53 9.55 -7.42
N THR A 64 -1.41 10.06 -6.92
CA THR A 64 -1.34 11.41 -6.33
C THR A 64 -0.77 12.47 -7.29
N ASN A 65 -0.36 12.06 -8.48
CA ASN A 65 0.18 12.95 -9.51
C ASN A 65 -0.62 12.87 -10.82
N PRO A 66 -1.67 13.68 -11.00
CA PRO A 66 -2.57 13.60 -12.15
C PRO A 66 -1.90 13.89 -13.50
N ALA A 67 -0.69 14.45 -13.51
CA ALA A 67 0.04 14.74 -14.74
C ALA A 67 0.74 13.51 -15.36
N ARG A 68 0.87 12.41 -14.62
CA ARG A 68 1.65 11.23 -15.04
C ARG A 68 0.87 9.92 -14.97
N GLU A 69 -0.36 9.96 -14.54
CA GLU A 69 -1.19 8.78 -14.28
C GLU A 69 -2.09 8.50 -15.48
N GLY A 70 -2.15 7.24 -15.87
CA GLY A 70 -2.98 6.79 -16.99
C GLY A 70 -3.81 5.56 -16.63
N GLU A 71 -5.06 5.55 -17.08
CA GLU A 71 -5.95 4.39 -16.93
C GLU A 71 -5.33 3.11 -17.52
N GLU A 72 -4.54 3.25 -18.59
CA GLU A 72 -3.78 2.15 -19.19
C GLU A 72 -2.85 1.47 -18.18
N TYR A 73 -2.11 2.24 -17.38
CA TYR A 73 -1.20 1.68 -16.37
C TYR A 73 -1.94 1.05 -15.20
N VAL A 74 -3.06 1.63 -14.78
CA VAL A 74 -3.93 1.03 -13.75
C VAL A 74 -4.40 -0.34 -14.19
N ASN A 75 -4.94 -0.45 -15.41
CA ASN A 75 -5.43 -1.71 -15.97
C ASN A 75 -4.30 -2.74 -16.10
N SER A 76 -3.13 -2.32 -16.60
CA SER A 76 -1.97 -3.18 -16.72
C SER A 76 -1.50 -3.73 -15.36
N ILE A 77 -1.48 -2.89 -14.32
CA ILE A 77 -1.12 -3.32 -12.95
C ILE A 77 -2.10 -4.39 -12.45
N ILE A 78 -3.39 -4.18 -12.64
CA ILE A 78 -4.42 -5.15 -12.21
C ILE A 78 -4.29 -6.47 -12.98
N GLU A 79 -4.06 -6.41 -14.29
CA GLU A 79 -3.84 -7.59 -15.13
C GLU A 79 -2.58 -8.36 -14.69
N ASP A 80 -1.50 -7.67 -14.40
CA ASP A 80 -0.25 -8.27 -13.94
C ASP A 80 -0.39 -8.98 -12.59
N LEU A 81 -1.13 -8.39 -11.64
CA LEU A 81 -1.45 -9.03 -10.37
C LEU A 81 -2.25 -10.32 -10.60
N HIS A 82 -3.26 -10.26 -11.45
CA HIS A 82 -4.07 -11.41 -11.80
C HIS A 82 -3.24 -12.51 -12.47
N TRP A 83 -2.38 -12.14 -13.43
CA TRP A 83 -1.47 -13.07 -14.11
C TRP A 83 -0.51 -13.76 -13.14
N LEU A 84 -0.02 -13.05 -12.12
CA LEU A 84 0.81 -13.60 -11.04
C LEU A 84 0.03 -14.50 -10.07
N GLY A 85 -1.30 -14.55 -10.15
CA GLY A 85 -2.17 -15.23 -9.20
C GLY A 85 -2.27 -14.54 -7.84
N ALA A 86 -1.92 -13.25 -7.78
CA ALA A 86 -1.89 -12.44 -6.57
C ALA A 86 -3.06 -11.44 -6.51
N ASP A 87 -4.27 -11.93 -6.72
CA ASP A 87 -5.46 -11.08 -6.69
C ASP A 87 -5.63 -10.39 -5.31
N PRO A 88 -5.93 -9.09 -5.29
CA PRO A 88 -6.08 -8.34 -4.03
C PRO A 88 -7.42 -8.66 -3.36
N ASN A 89 -7.42 -9.69 -2.50
CA ASN A 89 -8.60 -10.13 -1.74
C ASN A 89 -9.08 -9.14 -0.66
N GLY A 90 -8.27 -8.13 -0.34
CA GLY A 90 -8.64 -7.06 0.58
C GLY A 90 -9.27 -5.85 -0.12
N GLY A 91 -9.10 -5.74 -1.43
CA GLY A 91 -9.66 -4.70 -2.28
C GLY A 91 -8.63 -3.85 -3.02
N ILE A 92 -9.13 -2.99 -3.88
CA ILE A 92 -8.37 -2.01 -4.66
C ILE A 92 -8.76 -0.62 -4.17
N PHE A 93 -7.76 0.19 -3.84
CA PHE A 93 -7.93 1.53 -3.28
C PHE A 93 -7.11 2.54 -4.08
N TYR A 94 -7.60 3.77 -4.13
CA TYR A 94 -6.93 4.89 -4.78
C TYR A 94 -6.54 5.93 -3.73
N GLY A 95 -5.29 6.41 -3.78
CA GLY A 95 -4.81 7.44 -2.88
C GLY A 95 -5.59 8.75 -3.03
N SER A 96 -5.98 9.10 -4.26
CA SER A 96 -6.76 10.29 -4.58
C SER A 96 -8.13 10.34 -3.90
N ASP A 97 -8.74 9.20 -3.60
CA ASP A 97 -10.04 9.13 -2.90
C ASP A 97 -9.98 9.70 -1.48
N TYR A 98 -8.78 9.87 -0.93
CA TYR A 98 -8.56 10.31 0.45
C TYR A 98 -8.08 11.76 0.58
N PHE A 99 -7.99 12.52 -0.50
CA PHE A 99 -7.47 13.90 -0.46
C PHE A 99 -8.27 14.82 0.45
N ASP A 100 -9.59 14.77 0.38
CA ASP A 100 -10.44 15.59 1.25
C ASP A 100 -10.22 15.26 2.73
N LYS A 101 -10.07 13.97 3.03
CA LYS A 101 -9.80 13.49 4.39
C LYS A 101 -8.40 13.88 4.88
N CYS A 102 -7.41 13.85 4.01
CA CYS A 102 -6.06 14.34 4.33
C CYS A 102 -6.07 15.82 4.63
N TYR A 103 -6.82 16.61 3.88
CA TYR A 103 -6.99 18.04 4.10
C TYR A 103 -7.68 18.34 5.46
N GLU A 104 -8.78 17.65 5.75
CA GLU A 104 -9.48 17.74 7.04
C GLU A 104 -8.55 17.44 8.22
N TYR A 105 -7.74 16.38 8.11
CA TYR A 105 -6.79 16.04 9.16
C TYR A 105 -5.64 17.04 9.29
N ALA A 106 -5.18 17.63 8.19
CA ALA A 106 -4.18 18.70 8.23
C ALA A 106 -4.70 19.91 8.98
N GLU A 107 -5.93 20.37 8.69
CA GLU A 107 -6.58 21.46 9.41
C GLU A 107 -6.75 21.15 10.91
N LYS A 108 -7.15 19.90 11.22
CA LYS A 108 -7.27 19.46 12.61
C LYS A 108 -5.93 19.52 13.35
N LEU A 109 -4.84 19.07 12.75
CA LEU A 109 -3.51 19.14 13.36
C LEU A 109 -3.06 20.58 13.59
N ILE A 110 -3.35 21.50 12.68
CA ILE A 110 -3.07 22.93 12.84
C ILE A 110 -3.88 23.49 14.01
N THR A 111 -5.17 23.19 14.07
CA THR A 111 -6.06 23.65 15.14
C THR A 111 -5.63 23.14 16.53
N GLU A 112 -5.11 21.91 16.59
CA GLU A 112 -4.57 21.32 17.81
C GLU A 112 -3.14 21.80 18.15
N GLY A 113 -2.55 22.68 17.35
CA GLY A 113 -1.19 23.19 17.56
C GLY A 113 -0.07 22.16 17.30
N LYS A 114 -0.38 21.08 16.57
CA LYS A 114 0.56 19.99 16.24
C LYS A 114 1.22 20.16 14.86
N ALA A 115 0.71 21.08 14.05
CA ALA A 115 1.25 21.43 12.75
C ALA A 115 1.09 22.94 12.51
N TYR A 116 1.86 23.48 11.58
CA TYR A 116 1.76 24.89 11.16
C TYR A 116 1.97 25.01 9.65
N VAL A 117 1.51 26.08 9.07
CA VAL A 117 1.72 26.39 7.66
C VAL A 117 3.06 27.12 7.52
N ASP A 118 3.97 26.56 6.76
CA ASP A 118 5.23 27.17 6.40
C ASP A 118 5.10 27.86 5.03
N LEU A 119 5.32 29.16 5.00
CA LEU A 119 5.26 29.99 3.80
C LEU A 119 6.64 30.21 3.16
N SER A 120 7.68 29.56 3.67
CA SER A 120 9.01 29.64 3.08
C SER A 120 9.05 28.96 1.70
N LEU A 121 9.64 29.68 0.73
CA LEU A 121 9.90 29.09 -0.58
C LEU A 121 11.22 28.31 -0.49
N ILE A 122 11.11 26.98 -0.66
CA ILE A 122 12.29 26.15 -0.82
C ILE A 122 12.71 26.27 -2.28
N HIS A 123 13.75 27.04 -2.54
CA HIS A 123 14.42 27.06 -3.83
C HIS A 123 15.46 25.94 -3.86
N ILE A 124 15.18 24.97 -4.69
CA ILE A 124 16.14 23.92 -5.03
C ILE A 124 16.83 24.29 -6.34
#